data_370b302d8ee9597042bb672c1ecad69b
#
_entry.id   370b302d8ee9597042bb672c1ecad69b
#
_cell.length_a   1.000
_cell.length_b   1.000
_cell.length_c   1.000
_cell.angle_alpha   90.00
_cell.angle_beta   90.00
_cell.angle_gamma   90.00
#
_symmetry.space_group_name_H-M   'P 1'
#
loop_
_entity.id
_entity.type
_entity.pdbx_description
1 polymer ?
#
loop_
_entity_poly.entity_id
_entity_poly.type
_entity_poly.pdbx_seq_one_letter_code
_entity_poly.pdbx_strand_id
1 'polypeptide(L)'
;MRKVLVICLLALPAVTMIAQDFYDEFRAKSIDVEGVKIDQKMTYGQFVAKFGKPDRYEQKDVGESGCPSIAEYYDVGGNFFSCRNNGVFGTFVLDDNRYAALTLWIPGGIRVGDKLSSLDNFKYGKPKVASWLEPKDGFVTYTLFYDYLDDLVFLSVKDGIICSISYSDPI
;
A
#
# COMPACT_ATOMS: atom_id res chain seq x y z
N MET A 1 36.05 -28.84 10.27
CA MET A 1 35.63 -27.52 9.75
C MET A 1 35.12 -27.49 8.29
N ARG A 2 34.67 -28.60 7.68
CA ARG A 2 34.19 -28.64 6.29
C ARG A 2 32.65 -28.69 6.15
N LYS A 3 31.90 -28.89 7.22
CA LYS A 3 30.44 -29.06 7.17
C LYS A 3 29.62 -27.75 7.25
N VAL A 4 30.21 -26.63 7.70
CA VAL A 4 29.52 -25.35 7.87
C VAL A 4 29.42 -24.58 6.52
N LEU A 5 30.39 -24.78 5.61
CA LEU A 5 30.43 -24.04 4.34
C LEU A 5 29.36 -24.50 3.31
N VAL A 6 28.90 -25.77 3.43
CA VAL A 6 27.91 -26.34 2.50
C VAL A 6 26.48 -25.83 2.79
N ILE A 7 26.17 -25.50 4.06
CA ILE A 7 24.83 -25.05 4.44
C ILE A 7 24.58 -23.62 3.97
N CYS A 8 25.59 -22.75 3.96
CA CYS A 8 25.45 -21.37 3.47
C CYS A 8 25.26 -21.29 1.93
N LEU A 9 25.85 -22.23 1.18
CA LEU A 9 25.76 -22.26 -0.29
C LEU A 9 24.39 -22.74 -0.81
N LEU A 10 23.66 -23.51 -0.01
CA LEU A 10 22.32 -24.01 -0.39
C LEU A 10 21.18 -23.06 0.01
N ALA A 11 21.42 -22.14 0.95
CA ALA A 11 20.41 -21.16 1.37
C ALA A 11 20.31 -19.94 0.42
N LEU A 12 21.42 -19.56 -0.21
CA LEU A 12 21.47 -18.42 -1.14
C LEU A 12 20.50 -18.54 -2.34
N PRO A 13 20.40 -19.67 -3.07
CA PRO A 13 19.49 -19.76 -4.20
C PRO A 13 18.01 -19.71 -3.80
N ALA A 14 17.64 -20.21 -2.62
CA ALA A 14 16.25 -20.21 -2.18
C ALA A 14 15.73 -18.78 -1.86
N VAL A 15 16.56 -17.95 -1.23
CA VAL A 15 16.21 -16.57 -0.90
C VAL A 15 16.08 -15.71 -2.18
N THR A 16 16.98 -15.91 -3.14
CA THR A 16 16.93 -15.19 -4.43
C THR A 16 15.71 -15.60 -5.26
N MET A 17 15.29 -16.85 -5.22
CA MET A 17 14.07 -17.32 -5.92
C MET A 17 12.81 -16.70 -5.34
N ILE A 18 12.67 -16.65 -4.01
CA ILE A 18 11.49 -16.04 -3.35
C ILE A 18 11.40 -14.54 -3.67
N ALA A 19 12.53 -13.84 -3.66
CA ALA A 19 12.58 -12.43 -4.01
C ALA A 19 12.19 -12.19 -5.49
N GLN A 20 12.70 -13.02 -6.40
CA GLN A 20 12.35 -12.92 -7.82
C GLN A 20 10.86 -13.18 -8.06
N ASP A 21 10.29 -14.22 -7.45
CA ASP A 21 8.86 -14.52 -7.54
C ASP A 21 8.00 -13.36 -7.01
N PHE A 22 8.44 -12.70 -5.92
CA PHE A 22 7.76 -11.51 -5.40
C PHE A 22 7.76 -10.38 -6.42
N TYR A 23 8.93 -10.02 -6.98
CA TYR A 23 9.02 -8.90 -7.92
C TYR A 23 8.23 -9.15 -9.22
N ASP A 24 8.20 -10.37 -9.71
CA ASP A 24 7.42 -10.73 -10.90
C ASP A 24 5.90 -10.62 -10.60
N GLU A 25 5.47 -11.07 -9.43
CA GLU A 25 4.07 -10.93 -8.98
C GLU A 25 3.73 -9.47 -8.71
N PHE A 26 4.65 -8.69 -8.11
CA PHE A 26 4.45 -7.26 -7.83
C PHE A 26 4.30 -6.45 -9.13
N ARG A 27 5.11 -6.70 -10.17
CA ARG A 27 4.94 -6.05 -11.48
C ARG A 27 3.55 -6.29 -12.07
N ALA A 28 2.97 -7.47 -11.84
CA ALA A 28 1.64 -7.81 -12.34
C ALA A 28 0.51 -7.20 -11.52
N LYS A 29 0.65 -7.19 -10.19
CA LYS A 29 -0.42 -6.82 -9.25
C LYS A 29 -0.32 -5.38 -8.77
N SER A 30 0.89 -4.88 -8.43
CA SER A 30 1.12 -3.57 -7.79
C SER A 30 0.34 -3.42 -6.47
N ILE A 31 0.44 -2.30 -5.80
CA ILE A 31 -0.48 -1.93 -4.72
C ILE A 31 -1.79 -1.48 -5.36
N ASP A 32 -2.93 -1.86 -4.80
CA ASP A 32 -4.24 -1.52 -5.38
C ASP A 32 -5.29 -1.18 -4.31
N VAL A 33 -6.29 -0.41 -4.72
CA VAL A 33 -7.56 -0.21 -3.99
C VAL A 33 -8.70 -0.57 -4.94
N GLU A 34 -9.54 -1.53 -4.56
CA GLU A 34 -10.66 -1.99 -5.37
C GLU A 34 -10.23 -2.42 -6.79
N GLY A 35 -9.01 -2.95 -6.96
CA GLY A 35 -8.43 -3.34 -8.25
C GLY A 35 -7.84 -2.20 -9.08
N VAL A 36 -7.88 -0.95 -8.60
CA VAL A 36 -7.17 0.17 -9.22
C VAL A 36 -5.76 0.20 -8.69
N LYS A 37 -4.79 -0.03 -9.57
CA LYS A 37 -3.38 -0.10 -9.22
C LYS A 37 -2.77 1.27 -9.02
N ILE A 38 -1.82 1.38 -8.09
CA ILE A 38 -0.89 2.51 -8.07
C ILE A 38 -0.21 2.60 -9.44
N ASP A 39 0.04 3.84 -9.89
CA ASP A 39 0.54 4.20 -11.23
C ASP A 39 -0.45 3.96 -12.39
N GLN A 40 -1.64 3.47 -12.12
CA GLN A 40 -2.68 3.39 -13.13
C GLN A 40 -3.23 4.78 -13.48
N LYS A 41 -3.27 5.09 -14.77
CA LYS A 41 -3.86 6.35 -15.24
C LYS A 41 -5.39 6.29 -15.18
N MET A 42 -5.99 7.32 -14.59
CA MET A 42 -7.43 7.49 -14.46
C MET A 42 -7.86 8.89 -14.89
N THR A 43 -8.99 8.99 -15.56
CA THR A 43 -9.70 10.29 -15.73
C THR A 43 -10.55 10.56 -14.50
N TYR A 44 -10.94 11.82 -14.28
CA TYR A 44 -11.89 12.18 -13.22
C TYR A 44 -13.19 11.35 -13.29
N GLY A 45 -13.74 11.16 -14.50
CA GLY A 45 -14.94 10.34 -14.68
C GLY A 45 -14.75 8.86 -14.27
N GLN A 46 -13.59 8.29 -14.56
CA GLN A 46 -13.25 6.92 -14.11
C GLN A 46 -13.07 6.87 -12.60
N PHE A 47 -12.44 7.88 -12.00
CA PHE A 47 -12.32 8.00 -10.54
C PHE A 47 -13.71 8.02 -9.89
N VAL A 48 -14.60 8.93 -10.34
CA VAL A 48 -15.96 9.06 -9.81
C VAL A 48 -16.78 7.77 -9.97
N ALA A 49 -16.66 7.12 -11.13
CA ALA A 49 -17.35 5.84 -11.37
C ALA A 49 -16.87 4.71 -10.43
N LYS A 50 -15.60 4.75 -9.99
CA LYS A 50 -15.01 3.72 -9.15
C LYS A 50 -15.16 4.01 -7.65
N PHE A 51 -14.84 5.23 -7.23
CA PHE A 51 -14.76 5.61 -5.82
C PHE A 51 -15.93 6.50 -5.35
N GLY A 52 -16.76 6.96 -6.26
CA GLY A 52 -17.84 7.89 -5.97
C GLY A 52 -17.43 9.35 -6.18
N LYS A 53 -18.45 10.24 -6.11
CA LYS A 53 -18.22 11.67 -6.23
C LYS A 53 -17.49 12.18 -4.99
N PRO A 54 -16.37 12.91 -5.14
CA PRO A 54 -15.66 13.51 -4.03
C PRO A 54 -16.50 14.55 -3.29
N ASP A 55 -16.41 14.57 -1.97
CA ASP A 55 -16.93 15.63 -1.11
C ASP A 55 -16.07 16.89 -1.25
N ARG A 56 -14.75 16.67 -1.45
CA ARG A 56 -13.77 17.72 -1.72
C ARG A 56 -12.84 17.28 -2.85
N TYR A 57 -12.59 18.21 -3.76
CA TYR A 57 -11.62 18.08 -4.85
C TYR A 57 -10.69 19.28 -4.87
N GLU A 58 -9.40 19.06 -4.97
CA GLU A 58 -8.39 20.12 -5.02
C GLU A 58 -7.30 19.75 -6.02
N GLN A 59 -6.85 20.73 -6.80
CA GLN A 59 -5.65 20.62 -7.64
C GLN A 59 -4.55 21.53 -7.11
N LYS A 60 -3.34 21.02 -7.03
CA LYS A 60 -2.15 21.79 -6.65
C LYS A 60 -1.02 21.55 -7.63
N ASP A 61 -0.27 22.59 -7.93
CA ASP A 61 1.03 22.44 -8.55
C ASP A 61 2.04 22.10 -7.43
N VAL A 62 2.59 20.89 -7.52
CA VAL A 62 3.60 20.36 -6.58
C VAL A 62 4.98 20.24 -7.24
N GLY A 63 5.10 20.74 -8.48
CA GLY A 63 6.33 20.72 -9.24
C GLY A 63 7.35 21.75 -8.75
N GLU A 64 8.59 21.50 -9.07
CA GLU A 64 9.68 22.48 -8.88
C GLU A 64 9.59 23.62 -9.89
N SER A 65 10.25 24.75 -9.58
CA SER A 65 10.28 25.92 -10.45
C SER A 65 10.76 25.56 -11.87
N GLY A 66 9.87 25.78 -12.86
CA GLY A 66 10.13 25.47 -14.27
C GLY A 66 9.68 24.08 -14.73
N CYS A 67 9.25 23.20 -13.81
CA CYS A 67 8.72 21.86 -14.14
C CYS A 67 7.38 21.64 -13.41
N PRO A 68 6.26 22.22 -13.89
CA PRO A 68 4.97 22.07 -13.22
C PRO A 68 4.54 20.61 -13.19
N SER A 69 4.09 20.18 -12.02
CA SER A 69 3.52 18.85 -11.78
C SER A 69 2.20 18.99 -11.03
N ILE A 70 1.11 18.64 -11.66
CA ILE A 70 -0.22 18.79 -11.06
C ILE A 70 -0.56 17.54 -10.26
N ALA A 71 -0.82 17.74 -8.98
CA ALA A 71 -1.45 16.73 -8.12
C ALA A 71 -2.92 17.05 -7.92
N GLU A 72 -3.74 16.02 -7.98
CA GLU A 72 -5.17 16.06 -7.74
C GLU A 72 -5.48 15.29 -6.46
N TYR A 73 -6.24 15.91 -5.56
CA TYR A 73 -6.61 15.38 -4.26
C TYR A 73 -8.12 15.21 -4.17
N TYR A 74 -8.55 14.05 -3.68
CA TYR A 74 -9.95 13.66 -3.60
C TYR A 74 -10.27 13.16 -2.19
N ASP A 75 -11.20 13.82 -1.48
CA ASP A 75 -11.79 13.30 -0.26
C ASP A 75 -13.13 12.65 -0.61
N VAL A 76 -13.32 11.39 -0.29
CA VAL A 76 -14.56 10.65 -0.53
C VAL A 76 -15.04 10.01 0.77
N GLY A 77 -15.95 10.72 1.47
CA GLY A 77 -16.54 10.27 2.72
C GLY A 77 -15.53 9.92 3.80
N GLY A 78 -14.48 10.74 3.95
CA GLY A 78 -13.42 10.54 4.92
C GLY A 78 -12.21 9.74 4.41
N ASN A 79 -12.31 9.09 3.26
CA ASN A 79 -11.16 8.45 2.62
C ASN A 79 -10.47 9.45 1.68
N PHE A 80 -9.14 9.40 1.67
CA PHE A 80 -8.32 10.28 0.86
C PHE A 80 -7.67 9.52 -0.28
N PHE A 81 -7.63 10.15 -1.46
CA PHE A 81 -6.94 9.64 -2.64
C PHE A 81 -6.18 10.77 -3.34
N SER A 82 -5.07 10.45 -3.99
CA SER A 82 -4.40 11.39 -4.87
C SER A 82 -4.05 10.80 -6.22
N CYS A 83 -4.07 11.65 -7.23
CA CYS A 83 -3.54 11.37 -8.55
C CYS A 83 -2.49 12.42 -8.93
N ARG A 84 -1.45 12.02 -9.63
CA ARG A 84 -0.35 12.88 -10.11
C ARG A 84 -0.31 12.90 -11.63
N ASN A 85 0.34 13.91 -12.19
CA ASN A 85 0.73 13.95 -13.61
C ASN A 85 -0.39 13.55 -14.58
N ASN A 86 -1.50 14.28 -14.54
CA ASN A 86 -2.67 14.03 -15.39
C ASN A 86 -3.39 12.70 -15.10
N GLY A 87 -3.62 12.43 -13.82
CA GLY A 87 -4.51 11.36 -13.38
C GLY A 87 -3.82 10.03 -13.09
N VAL A 88 -2.52 10.01 -12.82
CA VAL A 88 -1.83 8.79 -12.35
C VAL A 88 -2.12 8.58 -10.86
N PHE A 89 -2.84 7.50 -10.53
CA PHE A 89 -3.22 7.14 -9.16
C PHE A 89 -1.98 6.86 -8.32
N GLY A 90 -1.81 7.59 -7.21
CA GLY A 90 -0.56 7.57 -6.46
C GLY A 90 -0.74 7.17 -5.00
N THR A 91 -1.43 7.96 -4.22
CA THR A 91 -1.54 7.79 -2.76
C THR A 91 -2.98 7.54 -2.35
N PHE A 92 -3.17 6.79 -1.27
CA PHE A 92 -4.48 6.68 -0.62
C PHE A 92 -4.36 6.58 0.91
N VAL A 93 -5.41 7.01 1.60
CA VAL A 93 -5.67 6.75 3.02
C VAL A 93 -7.13 6.31 3.15
N LEU A 94 -7.34 5.11 3.67
CA LEU A 94 -8.66 4.54 3.93
C LEU A 94 -8.90 4.57 5.43
N ASP A 95 -9.89 5.34 5.88
CA ASP A 95 -10.27 5.50 7.28
C ASP A 95 -11.64 4.90 7.59
N ASP A 96 -12.29 4.29 6.59
CA ASP A 96 -13.51 3.51 6.76
C ASP A 96 -13.51 2.23 5.91
N ASN A 97 -14.53 1.39 6.08
CA ASN A 97 -14.62 0.06 5.47
C ASN A 97 -15.23 0.04 4.06
N ARG A 98 -15.46 1.18 3.43
CA ARG A 98 -16.06 1.24 2.07
C ARG A 98 -15.22 0.59 1.01
N TYR A 99 -13.89 0.75 1.11
CA TYR A 99 -12.96 0.29 0.10
C TYR A 99 -12.04 -0.78 0.65
N ALA A 100 -11.67 -1.73 -0.20
CA ALA A 100 -10.67 -2.74 0.10
C ALA A 100 -9.36 -2.42 -0.59
N ALA A 101 -8.26 -2.45 0.16
CA ALA A 101 -6.91 -2.41 -0.38
C ALA A 101 -6.39 -3.83 -0.67
N LEU A 102 -5.39 -3.94 -1.54
CA LEU A 102 -4.68 -5.18 -1.86
C LEU A 102 -5.60 -6.30 -2.38
N THR A 103 -6.63 -5.94 -3.15
CA THR A 103 -7.60 -6.90 -3.69
C THR A 103 -7.01 -7.85 -4.72
N LEU A 104 -5.89 -7.46 -5.36
CA LEU A 104 -5.13 -8.30 -6.29
C LEU A 104 -4.17 -9.27 -5.57
N TRP A 105 -3.92 -9.08 -4.27
CA TRP A 105 -3.03 -9.90 -3.46
C TRP A 105 -3.77 -10.85 -2.54
N ILE A 106 -4.87 -10.37 -1.97
CA ILE A 106 -5.66 -11.03 -0.94
C ILE A 106 -7.09 -11.17 -1.48
N PRO A 107 -7.65 -12.37 -1.58
CA PRO A 107 -9.05 -12.54 -1.99
C PRO A 107 -9.99 -11.71 -1.12
N GLY A 108 -10.70 -10.76 -1.72
CA GLY A 108 -11.56 -9.80 -1.02
C GLY A 108 -10.84 -8.57 -0.47
N GLY A 109 -9.50 -8.54 -0.53
CA GLY A 109 -8.69 -7.42 -0.02
C GLY A 109 -8.66 -7.36 1.50
N ILE A 110 -8.15 -6.22 2.02
CA ILE A 110 -8.20 -5.85 3.44
C ILE A 110 -8.99 -4.55 3.59
N ARG A 111 -9.75 -4.45 4.68
CA ARG A 111 -10.61 -3.28 4.98
C ARG A 111 -10.34 -2.74 6.37
N VAL A 112 -10.64 -1.49 6.58
CA VAL A 112 -10.78 -0.93 7.92
C VAL A 112 -11.86 -1.72 8.68
N GLY A 113 -11.58 -2.11 9.91
CA GLY A 113 -12.41 -2.99 10.72
C GLY A 113 -11.99 -4.47 10.70
N ASP A 114 -11.13 -4.88 9.78
CA ASP A 114 -10.60 -6.25 9.78
C ASP A 114 -9.64 -6.48 10.96
N LYS A 115 -9.53 -7.74 11.39
CA LYS A 115 -8.53 -8.13 12.38
C LYS A 115 -7.15 -8.20 11.74
N LEU A 116 -6.14 -7.64 12.40
CA LEU A 116 -4.75 -7.75 11.95
C LEU A 116 -4.32 -9.21 11.75
N SER A 117 -4.82 -10.12 12.60
CA SER A 117 -4.53 -11.57 12.52
C SER A 117 -5.03 -12.24 11.23
N SER A 118 -5.92 -11.61 10.47
CA SER A 118 -6.30 -12.11 9.13
C SER A 118 -5.12 -12.14 8.16
N LEU A 119 -4.06 -11.37 8.44
CA LEU A 119 -2.84 -11.27 7.65
C LEU A 119 -1.71 -12.20 8.14
N ASP A 120 -1.95 -13.03 9.15
CA ASP A 120 -0.91 -13.92 9.72
C ASP A 120 -0.34 -14.92 8.71
N ASN A 121 -1.12 -15.27 7.69
CA ASN A 121 -0.75 -16.20 6.62
C ASN A 121 -0.52 -15.49 5.28
N PHE A 122 -0.30 -14.18 5.29
CA PHE A 122 0.00 -13.47 4.07
C PHE A 122 1.29 -14.00 3.43
N LYS A 123 1.25 -14.33 2.14
CA LYS A 123 2.31 -15.03 1.41
C LYS A 123 3.69 -14.36 1.54
N TYR A 124 3.71 -13.04 1.57
CA TYR A 124 4.94 -12.25 1.59
C TYR A 124 5.26 -11.68 2.98
N GLY A 125 4.92 -12.42 4.01
CA GLY A 125 5.29 -12.14 5.38
C GLY A 125 4.17 -11.49 6.19
N LYS A 126 4.27 -11.66 7.50
CA LYS A 126 3.33 -11.05 8.45
C LYS A 126 3.55 -9.54 8.51
N PRO A 127 2.50 -8.78 8.87
CA PRO A 127 2.66 -7.36 9.18
C PRO A 127 3.77 -7.15 10.22
N LYS A 128 4.68 -6.22 9.97
CA LYS A 128 5.77 -5.86 10.89
C LYS A 128 5.48 -4.51 11.53
N VAL A 129 5.77 -4.39 12.83
CA VAL A 129 5.66 -3.09 13.51
C VAL A 129 6.66 -2.12 12.88
N ALA A 130 6.18 -0.95 12.49
CA ALA A 130 6.99 0.17 12.03
C ALA A 130 7.67 0.84 13.22
N SER A 131 8.77 0.25 13.71
CA SER A 131 9.45 0.65 14.95
C SER A 131 10.04 2.07 14.92
N TRP A 132 10.14 2.69 13.73
CA TRP A 132 10.54 4.09 13.55
C TRP A 132 9.39 5.09 13.72
N LEU A 133 8.15 4.60 13.85
CA LEU A 133 6.97 5.41 14.13
C LEU A 133 6.55 5.18 15.58
N GLU A 134 6.49 6.27 16.36
CA GLU A 134 6.05 6.17 17.75
C GLU A 134 4.54 5.87 17.81
N PRO A 135 4.11 4.93 18.67
CA PRO A 135 2.69 4.71 18.93
C PRO A 135 2.03 5.99 19.44
N LYS A 136 0.87 6.34 18.86
CA LYS A 136 0.12 7.52 19.24
C LYS A 136 -1.32 7.16 19.59
N ASP A 137 -1.82 7.65 20.72
CA ASP A 137 -3.22 7.48 21.15
C ASP A 137 -3.68 6.00 21.22
N GLY A 138 -2.74 5.08 21.49
CA GLY A 138 -2.99 3.65 21.56
C GLY A 138 -2.99 2.94 20.19
N PHE A 139 -2.67 3.66 19.12
CA PHE A 139 -2.46 3.06 17.80
C PHE A 139 -1.03 2.59 17.61
N VAL A 140 -0.88 1.43 17.01
CA VAL A 140 0.42 0.89 16.57
C VAL A 140 0.39 0.78 15.05
N THR A 141 1.42 1.30 14.40
CA THR A 141 1.54 1.21 12.95
C THR A 141 2.30 -0.05 12.56
N TYR A 142 1.73 -0.81 11.65
CA TYR A 142 2.34 -1.97 11.00
C TYR A 142 2.57 -1.69 9.53
N THR A 143 3.52 -2.41 8.94
CA THR A 143 3.83 -2.34 7.51
C THR A 143 3.68 -3.71 6.87
N LEU A 144 3.23 -3.72 5.61
CA LEU A 144 3.29 -4.87 4.71
C LEU A 144 4.41 -4.66 3.69
N PHE A 145 4.92 -5.76 3.14
CA PHE A 145 6.00 -5.78 2.13
C PHE A 145 7.37 -5.27 2.61
N TYR A 146 7.57 -5.09 3.91
CA TYR A 146 8.78 -4.52 4.51
C TYR A 146 10.10 -5.17 4.03
N ASP A 147 10.08 -6.48 3.78
CA ASP A 147 11.29 -7.21 3.37
C ASP A 147 11.57 -7.11 1.86
N TYR A 148 10.69 -6.50 1.09
CA TYR A 148 10.72 -6.55 -0.38
C TYR A 148 10.70 -5.18 -1.05
N LEU A 149 10.09 -4.17 -0.42
CA LEU A 149 9.87 -2.85 -1.01
C LEU A 149 10.27 -1.75 -0.03
N ASP A 150 10.76 -0.65 -0.59
CA ASP A 150 10.92 0.62 0.13
C ASP A 150 9.56 1.32 0.29
N ASP A 151 8.64 1.10 -0.65
CA ASP A 151 7.26 1.59 -0.63
C ASP A 151 6.38 0.65 0.17
N LEU A 152 5.84 1.15 1.27
CA LEU A 152 5.13 0.32 2.25
C LEU A 152 3.63 0.64 2.28
N VAL A 153 2.83 -0.40 2.47
CA VAL A 153 1.45 -0.24 2.92
C VAL A 153 1.46 -0.18 4.43
N PHE A 154 0.93 0.89 4.99
CA PHE A 154 0.84 1.12 6.43
C PHE A 154 -0.55 0.73 6.94
N LEU A 155 -0.58 0.07 8.08
CA LEU A 155 -1.80 -0.30 8.80
C LEU A 155 -1.75 0.35 10.17
N SER A 156 -2.64 1.28 10.46
CA SER A 156 -2.84 1.79 11.82
C SER A 156 -3.78 0.86 12.55
N VAL A 157 -3.33 0.29 13.68
CA VAL A 157 -4.03 -0.79 14.39
C VAL A 157 -4.23 -0.39 15.84
N LYS A 158 -5.45 -0.63 16.35
CA LYS A 158 -5.80 -0.50 17.77
C LYS A 158 -6.57 -1.74 18.23
N ASP A 159 -6.17 -2.30 19.35
CA ASP A 159 -6.79 -3.51 19.94
C ASP A 159 -6.87 -4.70 18.94
N GLY A 160 -5.87 -4.81 18.06
CA GLY A 160 -5.80 -5.85 17.03
C GLY A 160 -6.73 -5.64 15.82
N ILE A 161 -7.40 -4.48 15.74
CA ILE A 161 -8.27 -4.09 14.63
C ILE A 161 -7.58 -3.04 13.76
N ILE A 162 -7.63 -3.20 12.45
CA ILE A 162 -7.15 -2.24 11.46
C ILE A 162 -8.09 -1.04 11.44
N CYS A 163 -7.58 0.13 11.79
CA CYS A 163 -8.35 1.37 11.88
C CYS A 163 -8.09 2.32 10.72
N SER A 164 -6.94 2.19 10.05
CA SER A 164 -6.63 2.91 8.81
C SER A 164 -5.66 2.09 7.96
N ILE A 165 -5.77 2.25 6.64
CA ILE A 165 -4.88 1.62 5.66
C ILE A 165 -4.36 2.73 4.76
N SER A 166 -3.05 2.87 4.62
CA SER A 166 -2.50 3.90 3.75
C SER A 166 -1.33 3.40 2.92
N TYR A 167 -1.18 4.02 1.77
CA TYR A 167 0.00 3.96 0.93
C TYR A 167 0.37 5.39 0.56
N SER A 168 1.62 5.74 0.78
CA SER A 168 2.18 7.01 0.33
C SER A 168 3.42 6.69 -0.48
N ASP A 169 3.40 7.06 -1.74
CA ASP A 169 4.60 7.08 -2.55
C ASP A 169 5.54 8.14 -1.98
N PRO A 170 6.79 7.82 -1.67
CA PRO A 170 7.76 8.83 -1.29
C PRO A 170 7.90 9.83 -2.44
N ILE A 171 7.62 11.09 -2.12
CA ILE A 171 7.76 12.24 -3.03
C ILE A 171 9.24 12.56 -3.21
#